data_a592a4111d9a3f2c026fe42cba3331e1
#
_entry.id   a592a4111d9a3f2c026fe42cba3331e1
#
_cell.length_a   1.000
_cell.length_b   1.000
_cell.length_c   1.000
_cell.angle_alpha   90.00
_cell.angle_beta   90.00
_cell.angle_gamma   90.00
#
_symmetry.space_group_name_H-M   'P 1'
#
loop_
_entity.id
_entity.type
_entity.pdbx_description
1 polymer ?
#
loop_
_entity_poly.entity_id
_entity_poly.type
_entity_poly.pdbx_seq_one_letter_code
_entity_poly.pdbx_strand_id
1 'polypeptide(L)'
;MLIFNIASKSEWKQKCKNVNYDTSSLQKDGFIHCCTFEQLLHVANNNLKNVKEDLVVLCIDDECLKSELKWEKNKKNGITFPHLYGPINTNAVIDVIDFNKNEDGEFFISSELYNYSNYEKSCGAIIVHKFENQYKTLLINFSHAGKSSWGFPKGHVEPGETEIETAKREIFEEVGLEVEFIPDFRSSTYFCCKKGTTNQAVYYAAISNNETVKIQESEVNDYAWCDFK
;
A
#
# COMPACT_ATOMS: atom_id res chain seq x y z
N MET A 1 -5.03 0.18 4.23
CA MET A 1 -4.02 0.90 5.07
C MET A 1 -2.80 0.02 5.28
N LEU A 2 -1.72 0.51 5.95
CA LEU A 2 -0.63 -0.36 6.37
C LEU A 2 -0.86 -0.90 7.77
N ILE A 3 -0.63 -2.21 7.92
CA ILE A 3 -0.50 -2.88 9.23
C ILE A 3 0.86 -3.54 9.33
N PHE A 4 1.28 -3.84 10.54
CA PHE A 4 2.64 -4.34 10.82
C PHE A 4 2.58 -5.61 11.64
N ASN A 5 3.40 -6.60 11.25
CA ASN A 5 3.62 -7.80 12.06
C ASN A 5 5.10 -7.86 12.44
N ILE A 6 5.38 -8.11 13.73
CA ILE A 6 6.73 -8.33 14.22
C ILE A 6 7.02 -9.82 14.19
N ALA A 7 7.97 -10.22 13.38
CA ALA A 7 8.28 -11.62 13.10
C ALA A 7 9.74 -11.97 13.43
N SER A 8 10.00 -13.26 13.67
CA SER A 8 11.37 -13.79 13.73
C SER A 8 12.02 -13.67 12.34
N LYS A 9 13.22 -13.05 12.29
CA LYS A 9 13.98 -12.90 11.05
C LYS A 9 14.34 -14.25 10.42
N SER A 10 14.67 -15.23 11.26
CA SER A 10 15.01 -16.58 10.81
C SER A 10 13.78 -17.31 10.26
N GLU A 11 12.62 -17.22 10.93
CA GLU A 11 11.39 -17.85 10.50
C GLU A 11 10.88 -17.23 9.18
N TRP A 12 10.91 -15.89 9.07
CA TRP A 12 10.58 -15.21 7.83
C TRP A 12 11.46 -15.66 6.66
N LYS A 13 12.79 -15.68 6.83
CA LYS A 13 13.73 -16.13 5.79
C LYS A 13 13.48 -17.55 5.30
N GLN A 14 13.02 -18.45 6.18
CA GLN A 14 12.68 -19.81 5.78
C GLN A 14 11.39 -19.89 4.98
N LYS A 15 10.38 -19.09 5.34
CA LYS A 15 9.01 -19.21 4.84
C LYS A 15 8.64 -18.19 3.76
N CYS A 16 9.39 -17.09 3.59
CA CYS A 16 9.04 -16.01 2.66
C CYS A 16 8.99 -16.40 1.18
N LYS A 17 9.58 -17.55 0.81
CA LYS A 17 9.50 -18.12 -0.54
C LYS A 17 8.19 -18.87 -0.81
N ASN A 18 7.41 -19.15 0.23
CA ASN A 18 6.11 -19.77 0.10
C ASN A 18 5.07 -18.73 -0.30
N VAL A 19 3.96 -19.17 -0.86
CA VAL A 19 2.82 -18.29 -1.18
C VAL A 19 2.23 -17.67 0.08
N ASN A 20 2.26 -18.42 1.20
CA ASN A 20 1.71 -18.03 2.48
C ASN A 20 2.77 -18.14 3.58
N TYR A 21 2.75 -17.18 4.49
CA TYR A 21 3.52 -17.16 5.71
C TYR A 21 2.58 -17.32 6.91
N ASP A 22 2.76 -18.37 7.65
CA ASP A 22 2.09 -18.66 8.91
C ASP A 22 3.04 -18.52 10.08
N THR A 23 2.59 -17.87 11.14
CA THR A 23 3.35 -17.67 12.37
C THR A 23 2.96 -18.71 13.42
N SER A 24 3.81 -18.90 14.42
CA SER A 24 3.47 -19.74 15.58
C SER A 24 2.22 -19.24 16.33
N SER A 25 1.94 -17.91 16.28
CA SER A 25 0.74 -17.35 16.90
C SER A 25 -0.55 -17.79 16.21
N LEU A 26 -0.53 -17.97 14.89
CA LEU A 26 -1.70 -18.48 14.16
C LEU A 26 -2.10 -19.88 14.66
N GLN A 27 -1.13 -20.75 14.93
CA GLN A 27 -1.40 -22.08 15.44
C GLN A 27 -1.85 -22.09 16.91
N LYS A 28 -1.29 -21.20 17.71
CA LYS A 28 -1.53 -21.15 19.15
C LYS A 28 -2.81 -20.37 19.51
N ASP A 29 -2.98 -19.20 18.89
CA ASP A 29 -4.00 -18.21 19.26
C ASP A 29 -5.15 -18.16 18.25
N GLY A 30 -5.00 -18.83 17.08
CA GLY A 30 -5.99 -18.86 16.00
C GLY A 30 -5.92 -17.65 15.05
N PHE A 31 -4.99 -16.70 15.29
CA PHE A 31 -4.77 -15.54 14.47
C PHE A 31 -3.32 -15.02 14.56
N ILE A 32 -2.94 -14.19 13.62
CA ILE A 32 -1.66 -13.47 13.62
C ILE A 32 -1.87 -12.09 14.23
N HIS A 33 -1.05 -11.77 15.25
CA HIS A 33 -1.05 -10.45 15.87
C HIS A 33 -0.41 -9.42 14.95
N CYS A 34 -1.16 -8.39 14.61
CA CYS A 34 -0.65 -7.22 13.90
C CYS A 34 -0.84 -5.97 14.76
N CYS A 35 -0.26 -4.85 14.33
CA CYS A 35 -0.38 -3.56 14.99
C CYS A 35 -0.33 -2.42 13.97
N THR A 36 -0.67 -1.20 14.39
CA THR A 36 -0.40 0.02 13.63
C THR A 36 1.03 0.49 13.87
N PHE A 37 1.48 1.47 13.07
CA PHE A 37 2.82 2.06 13.24
C PHE A 37 3.02 2.62 14.66
N GLU A 38 2.04 3.34 15.20
CA GLU A 38 2.07 3.96 16.53
C GLU A 38 2.13 2.92 17.65
N GLN A 39 1.63 1.70 17.39
CA GLN A 39 1.61 0.61 18.35
C GLN A 39 2.91 -0.21 18.37
N LEU A 40 3.78 -0.11 17.36
CA LEU A 40 4.97 -0.95 17.20
C LEU A 40 5.86 -0.98 18.44
N LEU A 41 6.29 0.18 18.92
CA LEU A 41 7.19 0.26 20.09
C LEU A 41 6.50 -0.23 21.36
N HIS A 42 5.20 0.09 21.52
CA HIS A 42 4.44 -0.40 22.65
C HIS A 42 4.37 -1.93 22.68
N VAL A 43 4.05 -2.55 21.55
CA VAL A 43 3.98 -4.01 21.41
C VAL A 43 5.36 -4.64 21.64
N ALA A 44 6.40 -4.12 20.99
CA ALA A 44 7.74 -4.68 21.06
C ALA A 44 8.34 -4.59 22.48
N ASN A 45 8.34 -3.41 23.09
CA ASN A 45 8.98 -3.19 24.37
C ASN A 45 8.23 -3.82 25.54
N ASN A 46 6.91 -4.03 25.42
CA ASN A 46 6.12 -4.73 26.45
C ASN A 46 6.15 -6.26 26.30
N ASN A 47 6.08 -6.77 25.08
CA ASN A 47 5.87 -8.20 24.85
C ASN A 47 7.12 -8.94 24.37
N LEU A 48 8.06 -8.25 23.71
CA LEU A 48 9.20 -8.88 23.02
C LEU A 48 10.56 -8.43 23.59
N LYS A 49 10.60 -7.62 24.64
CA LYS A 49 11.84 -7.10 25.23
C LYS A 49 12.87 -8.20 25.54
N ASN A 50 12.41 -9.35 26.03
CA ASN A 50 13.27 -10.48 26.43
C ASN A 50 13.58 -11.46 25.29
N VAL A 51 13.04 -11.25 24.08
CA VAL A 51 13.34 -12.09 22.90
C VAL A 51 14.80 -11.86 22.49
N LYS A 52 15.54 -12.94 22.32
CA LYS A 52 16.98 -12.93 22.00
C LYS A 52 17.28 -13.07 20.51
N GLU A 53 16.30 -13.57 19.76
CA GLU A 53 16.41 -13.71 18.31
C GLU A 53 16.26 -12.36 17.59
N ASP A 54 16.84 -12.28 16.39
CA ASP A 54 16.68 -11.12 15.52
C ASP A 54 15.24 -11.02 15.02
N LEU A 55 14.67 -9.84 15.11
CA LEU A 55 13.31 -9.56 14.67
C LEU A 55 13.30 -8.69 13.42
N VAL A 56 12.22 -8.81 12.66
CA VAL A 56 11.89 -7.95 11.53
C VAL A 56 10.46 -7.42 11.69
N VAL A 57 10.21 -6.26 11.12
CA VAL A 57 8.86 -5.73 10.92
C VAL A 57 8.45 -6.04 9.48
N LEU A 58 7.37 -6.76 9.31
CA LEU A 58 6.71 -6.95 8.03
C LEU A 58 5.72 -5.79 7.84
N CYS A 59 5.95 -4.96 6.82
CA CYS A 59 5.02 -3.92 6.41
C CYS A 59 4.00 -4.54 5.45
N ILE A 60 2.71 -4.51 5.79
CA ILE A 60 1.68 -5.28 5.11
C ILE A 60 0.60 -4.33 4.56
N ASP A 61 0.30 -4.45 3.27
CA ASP A 61 -0.87 -3.82 2.66
C ASP A 61 -2.11 -4.66 2.96
N ASP A 62 -3.02 -4.15 3.79
CA ASP A 62 -4.21 -4.87 4.22
C ASP A 62 -5.19 -5.16 3.06
N GLU A 63 -5.23 -4.30 2.04
CA GLU A 63 -6.05 -4.51 0.83
C GLU A 63 -5.57 -5.70 -0.03
N CYS A 64 -4.31 -6.09 0.13
CA CYS A 64 -3.73 -7.25 -0.56
C CYS A 64 -3.89 -8.56 0.22
N LEU A 65 -4.40 -8.52 1.46
CA LEU A 65 -4.60 -9.70 2.27
C LEU A 65 -5.74 -10.58 1.74
N LYS A 66 -5.51 -11.89 1.76
CA LYS A 66 -6.53 -12.90 1.41
C LYS A 66 -7.26 -13.45 2.63
N SER A 67 -6.61 -13.39 3.79
CA SER A 67 -7.18 -13.81 5.08
C SER A 67 -8.00 -12.69 5.69
N GLU A 68 -9.01 -13.06 6.48
CA GLU A 68 -9.89 -12.10 7.15
C GLU A 68 -9.13 -11.29 8.20
N LEU A 69 -9.18 -9.96 8.11
CA LEU A 69 -8.62 -9.02 9.09
C LEU A 69 -9.72 -8.49 9.98
N LYS A 70 -9.54 -8.59 11.30
CA LYS A 70 -10.48 -8.05 12.30
C LYS A 70 -9.77 -7.08 13.23
N TRP A 71 -10.46 -5.98 13.55
CA TRP A 71 -10.02 -5.01 14.55
C TRP A 71 -10.65 -5.34 15.89
N GLU A 72 -9.86 -5.82 16.83
CA GLU A 72 -10.37 -6.33 18.12
C GLU A 72 -9.78 -5.59 19.30
N LYS A 73 -10.66 -5.27 20.23
CA LYS A 73 -10.29 -4.53 21.44
C LYS A 73 -9.66 -5.48 22.47
N ASN A 74 -8.42 -5.19 22.87
CA ASN A 74 -7.77 -5.91 23.94
C ASN A 74 -8.49 -5.62 25.27
N LYS A 75 -8.97 -6.67 25.96
CA LYS A 75 -9.75 -6.58 27.19
C LYS A 75 -8.97 -6.00 28.37
N LYS A 76 -7.63 -6.08 28.36
CA LYS A 76 -6.80 -5.63 29.48
C LYS A 76 -6.50 -4.13 29.44
N ASN A 77 -6.22 -3.57 28.28
CA ASN A 77 -5.81 -2.17 28.14
C ASN A 77 -6.76 -1.32 27.28
N GLY A 78 -7.78 -1.95 26.68
CA GLY A 78 -8.77 -1.25 25.86
C GLY A 78 -8.28 -0.80 24.49
N ILE A 79 -7.03 -1.11 24.10
CA ILE A 79 -6.45 -0.76 22.79
C ILE A 79 -6.96 -1.74 21.75
N THR A 80 -7.31 -1.24 20.56
CA THR A 80 -7.75 -2.05 19.43
C THR A 80 -6.54 -2.42 18.57
N PHE A 81 -6.44 -3.71 18.23
CA PHE A 81 -5.38 -4.26 17.38
C PHE A 81 -5.96 -4.98 16.16
N PRO A 82 -5.28 -4.94 15.01
CA PRO A 82 -5.61 -5.79 13.88
C PRO A 82 -5.15 -7.23 14.14
N HIS A 83 -6.06 -8.18 13.97
CA HIS A 83 -5.80 -9.62 14.07
C HIS A 83 -6.14 -10.29 12.73
N LEU A 84 -5.20 -11.04 12.17
CA LEU A 84 -5.37 -11.71 10.89
C LEU A 84 -5.73 -13.18 11.12
N TYR A 85 -6.93 -13.58 10.71
CA TYR A 85 -7.49 -14.92 10.86
C TYR A 85 -7.12 -15.83 9.68
N GLY A 86 -5.84 -16.11 9.57
CA GLY A 86 -5.22 -16.94 8.54
C GLY A 86 -3.79 -16.53 8.24
N PRO A 87 -3.13 -17.19 7.29
CA PRO A 87 -1.75 -16.86 6.94
C PRO A 87 -1.65 -15.51 6.20
N ILE A 88 -0.48 -14.88 6.30
CA ILE A 88 -0.13 -13.74 5.46
C ILE A 88 0.27 -14.26 4.08
N ASN A 89 -0.44 -13.89 3.02
CA ASN A 89 0.05 -14.12 1.67
C ASN A 89 1.25 -13.20 1.40
N THR A 90 2.36 -13.78 0.97
CA THR A 90 3.66 -13.08 0.91
C THR A 90 3.67 -11.87 -0.02
N ASN A 91 2.79 -11.85 -1.03
CA ASN A 91 2.63 -10.68 -1.91
C ASN A 91 1.88 -9.49 -1.28
N ALA A 92 1.32 -9.64 -0.08
CA ALA A 92 0.79 -8.52 0.70
C ALA A 92 1.89 -7.82 1.52
N VAL A 93 3.06 -8.46 1.69
CA VAL A 93 4.21 -7.86 2.39
C VAL A 93 4.96 -6.97 1.42
N ILE A 94 4.91 -5.67 1.65
CA ILE A 94 5.51 -4.65 0.77
C ILE A 94 6.96 -4.34 1.12
N ASP A 95 7.34 -4.55 2.40
CA ASP A 95 8.72 -4.38 2.86
C ASP A 95 8.99 -5.19 4.13
N VAL A 96 10.28 -5.45 4.40
CA VAL A 96 10.76 -6.22 5.55
C VAL A 96 11.95 -5.51 6.15
N ILE A 97 11.76 -4.91 7.32
CA ILE A 97 12.74 -4.03 7.96
C ILE A 97 13.28 -4.66 9.23
N ASP A 98 14.59 -4.63 9.41
CA ASP A 98 15.24 -5.10 10.62
C ASP A 98 14.77 -4.29 11.84
N PHE A 99 14.33 -5.01 12.89
CA PHE A 99 13.83 -4.38 14.10
C PHE A 99 14.81 -4.56 15.25
N ASN A 100 15.67 -3.57 15.40
CA ASN A 100 16.82 -3.63 16.29
C ASN A 100 16.53 -3.03 17.67
N LYS A 101 17.36 -3.38 18.64
CA LYS A 101 17.40 -2.77 19.97
C LYS A 101 18.56 -1.79 20.08
N ASN A 102 18.38 -0.75 20.88
CA ASN A 102 19.43 0.18 21.25
C ASN A 102 20.35 -0.43 22.35
N GLU A 103 21.31 0.34 22.83
CA GLU A 103 22.25 -0.07 23.88
C GLU A 103 21.58 -0.41 25.22
N ASP A 104 20.39 0.17 25.49
CA ASP A 104 19.58 -0.10 26.67
C ASP A 104 18.71 -1.36 26.53
N GLY A 105 18.77 -2.04 25.38
CA GLY A 105 17.99 -3.23 25.06
C GLY A 105 16.52 -2.94 24.71
N GLU A 106 16.20 -1.71 24.34
CA GLU A 106 14.87 -1.30 23.93
C GLU A 106 14.77 -1.19 22.40
N PHE A 107 13.65 -1.63 21.84
CA PHE A 107 13.37 -1.46 20.42
C PHE A 107 13.18 0.02 20.07
N PHE A 108 13.65 0.42 18.90
CA PHE A 108 13.51 1.78 18.39
C PHE A 108 13.07 1.81 16.93
N ILE A 109 12.51 2.94 16.50
CA ILE A 109 12.13 3.17 15.10
C ILE A 109 13.36 3.62 14.32
N SER A 110 13.86 2.76 13.42
CA SER A 110 14.92 3.11 12.48
C SER A 110 14.46 4.16 11.46
N SER A 111 15.42 4.80 10.76
CA SER A 111 15.07 5.74 9.67
C SER A 111 14.29 5.08 8.53
N GLU A 112 14.56 3.79 8.26
CA GLU A 112 13.83 3.01 7.26
C GLU A 112 12.39 2.77 7.71
N LEU A 113 12.21 2.31 8.94
CA LEU A 113 10.87 2.06 9.49
C LEU A 113 10.08 3.37 9.66
N TYR A 114 10.76 4.49 9.96
CA TYR A 114 10.12 5.80 10.07
C TYR A 114 9.47 6.28 8.76
N ASN A 115 9.92 5.80 7.60
CA ASN A 115 9.30 6.12 6.31
C ASN A 115 7.84 5.63 6.22
N TYR A 116 7.45 4.71 7.08
CA TYR A 116 6.08 4.18 7.17
C TYR A 116 5.24 4.81 8.28
N SER A 117 5.72 5.88 8.92
CA SER A 117 4.99 6.59 9.99
C SER A 117 3.76 7.33 9.49
N ASN A 118 3.74 7.69 8.20
CA ASN A 118 2.59 8.26 7.53
C ASN A 118 2.38 7.55 6.20
N TYR A 119 1.14 7.20 5.89
CA TYR A 119 0.78 6.46 4.71
C TYR A 119 -0.28 7.20 3.91
N GLU A 120 0.04 7.48 2.66
CA GLU A 120 -0.86 8.12 1.70
C GLU A 120 -1.12 7.15 0.55
N LYS A 121 -2.38 7.02 0.12
CA LYS A 121 -2.79 6.19 -1.00
C LYS A 121 -3.38 7.07 -2.09
N SER A 122 -2.99 6.80 -3.33
CA SER A 122 -3.58 7.39 -4.53
C SER A 122 -4.05 6.27 -5.46
N CYS A 123 -5.19 6.44 -6.10
CA CYS A 123 -5.74 5.46 -7.03
C CYS A 123 -6.03 6.10 -8.38
N GLY A 124 -5.79 5.36 -9.45
CA GLY A 124 -6.02 5.82 -10.81
C GLY A 124 -6.03 4.67 -11.81
N ALA A 125 -5.83 4.98 -13.10
CA ALA A 125 -5.83 3.94 -14.11
C ALA A 125 -4.82 4.17 -15.24
N ILE A 126 -4.40 3.04 -15.83
CA ILE A 126 -3.79 2.95 -17.15
C ILE A 126 -4.95 2.94 -18.14
N ILE A 127 -5.27 4.12 -18.70
CA ILE A 127 -6.40 4.29 -19.61
C ILE A 127 -5.96 3.99 -21.02
N VAL A 128 -6.69 3.10 -21.69
CA VAL A 128 -6.43 2.69 -23.06
C VAL A 128 -7.61 3.09 -23.95
N HIS A 129 -7.29 3.64 -25.13
CA HIS A 129 -8.29 3.90 -26.19
C HIS A 129 -7.83 3.28 -27.50
N LYS A 130 -8.81 2.82 -28.30
CA LYS A 130 -8.56 2.23 -29.60
C LYS A 130 -8.69 3.27 -30.70
N PHE A 131 -7.58 3.67 -31.29
CA PHE A 131 -7.53 4.52 -32.48
C PHE A 131 -7.44 3.63 -33.73
N GLU A 132 -8.46 3.65 -34.57
CA GLU A 132 -8.51 2.82 -35.79
C GLU A 132 -8.02 1.37 -35.57
N ASN A 133 -6.74 1.09 -35.85
CA ASN A 133 -6.15 -0.24 -35.77
C ASN A 133 -5.12 -0.39 -34.63
N GLN A 134 -4.94 0.61 -33.78
CA GLN A 134 -3.95 0.53 -32.70
C GLN A 134 -4.51 1.03 -31.38
N TYR A 135 -4.03 0.47 -30.27
CA TYR A 135 -4.32 0.94 -28.94
C TYR A 135 -3.25 1.91 -28.49
N LYS A 136 -3.68 2.98 -27.81
CA LYS A 136 -2.80 3.96 -27.15
C LYS A 136 -3.19 4.11 -25.70
N THR A 137 -2.22 4.48 -24.87
CA THR A 137 -2.46 4.80 -23.46
C THR A 137 -2.40 6.29 -23.21
N LEU A 138 -3.27 6.77 -22.33
CA LEU A 138 -3.27 8.17 -21.91
C LEU A 138 -2.21 8.42 -20.86
N LEU A 139 -1.39 9.44 -21.09
CA LEU A 139 -0.53 10.04 -20.08
C LEU A 139 -0.93 11.50 -19.88
N ILE A 140 -0.80 11.97 -18.65
CA ILE A 140 -0.98 13.37 -18.28
C ILE A 140 0.35 13.97 -17.80
N ASN A 141 0.54 15.25 -18.08
CA ASN A 141 1.63 16.04 -17.54
C ASN A 141 1.13 16.83 -16.35
N PHE A 142 1.74 16.66 -15.21
CA PHE A 142 1.41 17.37 -13.98
C PHE A 142 2.63 18.05 -13.37
N SER A 143 2.43 19.12 -12.61
CA SER A 143 3.49 19.80 -11.89
C SER A 143 3.43 19.46 -10.40
N HIS A 144 4.52 18.92 -9.85
CA HIS A 144 4.67 18.72 -8.42
C HIS A 144 5.98 19.37 -7.94
N ALA A 145 5.88 20.23 -6.91
CA ALA A 145 7.02 20.95 -6.34
C ALA A 145 7.88 21.70 -7.40
N GLY A 146 7.22 22.26 -8.43
CA GLY A 146 7.89 23.01 -9.51
C GLY A 146 8.59 22.13 -10.56
N LYS A 147 8.38 20.81 -10.54
CA LYS A 147 8.88 19.88 -11.56
C LYS A 147 7.71 19.31 -12.34
N SER A 148 7.84 19.31 -13.67
CA SER A 148 6.89 18.68 -14.58
C SER A 148 7.20 17.19 -14.70
N SER A 149 6.17 16.35 -14.67
CA SER A 149 6.29 14.89 -14.78
C SER A 149 5.13 14.33 -15.58
N TRP A 150 5.39 13.26 -16.34
CA TRP A 150 4.37 12.50 -17.04
C TRP A 150 4.00 11.25 -16.26
N GLY A 151 2.72 10.93 -16.18
CA GLY A 151 2.21 9.75 -15.51
C GLY A 151 0.78 9.44 -15.86
N PHE A 152 0.22 8.42 -15.24
CA PHE A 152 -1.18 8.06 -15.38
C PHE A 152 -2.06 8.92 -14.47
N PRO A 153 -3.31 9.24 -14.88
CA PRO A 153 -4.28 9.92 -14.03
C PRO A 153 -4.49 9.18 -12.70
N LYS A 154 -4.38 9.88 -11.58
CA LYS A 154 -4.60 9.36 -10.23
C LYS A 154 -4.66 10.47 -9.19
N GLY A 155 -5.37 10.24 -8.12
CA GLY A 155 -5.32 11.14 -6.96
C GLY A 155 -5.62 10.44 -5.65
N HIS A 156 -5.68 11.20 -4.58
CA HIS A 156 -5.76 10.68 -3.22
C HIS A 156 -7.12 10.07 -2.89
N VAL A 157 -7.10 8.99 -2.11
CA VAL A 157 -8.31 8.36 -1.58
C VAL A 157 -8.95 9.29 -0.57
N GLU A 158 -10.24 9.59 -0.76
CA GLU A 158 -11.04 10.34 0.20
C GLU A 158 -11.71 9.42 1.25
N PRO A 159 -12.07 9.95 2.43
CA PRO A 159 -12.69 9.15 3.48
C PRO A 159 -13.98 8.47 3.01
N GLY A 160 -14.00 7.15 3.09
CA GLY A 160 -15.16 6.32 2.73
C GLY A 160 -15.17 5.83 1.29
N GLU A 161 -14.23 6.24 0.45
CA GLU A 161 -14.09 5.73 -0.91
C GLU A 161 -13.34 4.39 -0.95
N THR A 162 -13.77 3.53 -1.85
CA THR A 162 -12.99 2.38 -2.31
C THR A 162 -11.94 2.83 -3.34
N GLU A 163 -10.92 2.01 -3.58
CA GLU A 163 -9.88 2.30 -4.60
C GLU A 163 -10.47 2.55 -6.01
N ILE A 164 -11.52 1.80 -6.38
CA ILE A 164 -12.19 1.95 -7.68
C ILE A 164 -13.01 3.26 -7.75
N GLU A 165 -13.68 3.63 -6.66
CA GLU A 165 -14.43 4.89 -6.60
C GLU A 165 -13.50 6.09 -6.72
N THR A 166 -12.39 6.08 -5.98
CA THR A 166 -11.32 7.10 -6.11
C THR A 166 -10.81 7.16 -7.54
N ALA A 167 -10.43 6.01 -8.13
CA ALA A 167 -9.90 6.00 -9.49
C ALA A 167 -10.91 6.57 -10.52
N LYS A 168 -12.21 6.27 -10.37
CA LYS A 168 -13.28 6.85 -11.23
C LYS A 168 -13.37 8.36 -11.07
N ARG A 169 -13.42 8.84 -9.83
CA ARG A 169 -13.53 10.28 -9.53
C ARG A 169 -12.34 11.04 -10.10
N GLU A 170 -11.13 10.60 -9.79
CA GLU A 170 -9.89 11.27 -10.22
C GLU A 170 -9.74 11.29 -11.75
N ILE A 171 -10.05 10.20 -12.44
CA ILE A 171 -10.03 10.17 -13.91
C ILE A 171 -11.03 11.18 -14.48
N PHE A 172 -12.23 11.26 -13.90
CA PHE A 172 -13.23 12.21 -14.37
C PHE A 172 -12.81 13.66 -14.08
N GLU A 173 -12.25 13.94 -12.92
CA GLU A 173 -11.78 15.27 -12.52
C GLU A 173 -10.57 15.72 -13.35
N GLU A 174 -9.52 14.89 -13.46
CA GLU A 174 -8.28 15.26 -14.12
C GLU A 174 -8.37 15.32 -15.65
N VAL A 175 -9.16 14.42 -16.27
CA VAL A 175 -9.18 14.25 -17.73
C VAL A 175 -10.57 14.21 -18.37
N GLY A 176 -11.66 14.27 -17.60
CA GLY A 176 -13.04 14.33 -18.09
C GLY A 176 -13.51 13.07 -18.79
N LEU A 177 -12.88 11.92 -18.56
CA LEU A 177 -13.22 10.65 -19.18
C LEU A 177 -14.05 9.77 -18.26
N GLU A 178 -15.07 9.11 -18.85
CA GLU A 178 -15.69 7.94 -18.26
C GLU A 178 -15.04 6.68 -18.83
N VAL A 179 -14.69 5.75 -17.95
CA VAL A 179 -13.93 4.54 -18.31
C VAL A 179 -14.61 3.27 -17.80
N GLU A 180 -14.36 2.18 -18.51
CA GLU A 180 -14.72 0.82 -18.11
C GLU A 180 -13.48 0.11 -17.59
N PHE A 181 -13.48 -0.30 -16.32
CA PHE A 181 -12.37 -1.02 -15.71
C PHE A 181 -12.30 -2.46 -16.18
N ILE A 182 -11.10 -2.92 -16.52
CA ILE A 182 -10.82 -4.32 -16.86
C ILE A 182 -10.79 -5.12 -15.56
N PRO A 183 -11.60 -6.18 -15.42
CA PRO A 183 -11.60 -7.02 -14.23
C PRO A 183 -10.22 -7.65 -13.95
N ASP A 184 -9.95 -7.94 -12.69
CA ASP A 184 -8.79 -8.69 -12.21
C ASP A 184 -7.42 -8.06 -12.48
N PHE A 185 -7.36 -6.81 -12.94
CA PHE A 185 -6.11 -6.07 -13.04
C PHE A 185 -6.02 -5.02 -11.93
N ARG A 186 -5.09 -5.20 -11.02
CA ARG A 186 -4.67 -4.22 -10.01
C ARG A 186 -3.15 -4.28 -9.87
N SER A 187 -2.49 -3.16 -10.05
CA SER A 187 -1.04 -3.01 -9.83
C SER A 187 -0.79 -1.89 -8.85
N SER A 188 0.22 -2.01 -8.02
CA SER A 188 0.60 -0.94 -7.10
C SER A 188 2.11 -0.77 -7.04
N THR A 189 2.54 0.46 -6.75
CA THR A 189 3.93 0.80 -6.47
C THR A 189 4.00 1.65 -5.22
N TYR A 190 5.10 1.51 -4.48
CA TYR A 190 5.36 2.23 -3.25
C TYR A 190 6.58 3.11 -3.44
N PHE A 191 6.51 4.34 -2.95
CA PHE A 191 7.62 5.28 -3.02
C PHE A 191 7.58 6.26 -1.86
N CYS A 192 8.75 6.74 -1.45
CA CYS A 192 8.89 7.73 -0.40
C CYS A 192 9.15 9.11 -1.04
N CYS A 193 8.17 10.01 -0.98
CA CYS A 193 8.29 11.38 -1.49
C CYS A 193 9.04 12.29 -0.53
N LYS A 194 8.83 12.10 0.77
CA LYS A 194 9.43 12.85 1.86
C LYS A 194 9.67 11.91 3.03
N LYS A 195 10.65 12.26 3.88
CA LYS A 195 10.95 11.48 5.08
C LYS A 195 9.71 11.29 5.94
N GLY A 196 9.44 10.05 6.33
CA GLY A 196 8.30 9.68 7.16
C GLY A 196 6.98 9.51 6.42
N THR A 197 6.97 9.50 5.07
CA THR A 197 5.74 9.30 4.31
C THR A 197 5.96 8.26 3.20
N THR A 198 5.22 7.17 3.27
CA THR A 198 5.13 6.18 2.21
C THR A 198 3.87 6.45 1.39
N ASN A 199 4.05 6.63 0.09
CA ASN A 199 2.96 6.77 -0.86
C ASN A 199 2.77 5.46 -1.61
N GLN A 200 1.55 4.99 -1.68
CA GLN A 200 1.13 3.90 -2.56
C GLN A 200 0.37 4.51 -3.75
N ALA A 201 0.80 4.21 -4.96
CA ALA A 201 0.00 4.48 -6.15
C ALA A 201 -0.59 3.15 -6.65
N VAL A 202 -1.92 3.07 -6.70
CA VAL A 202 -2.68 1.91 -7.18
C VAL A 202 -3.23 2.25 -8.56
N TYR A 203 -2.99 1.36 -9.53
CA TYR A 203 -3.47 1.50 -10.89
C TYR A 203 -4.31 0.31 -11.31
N TYR A 204 -5.44 0.62 -11.91
CA TYR A 204 -6.30 -0.31 -12.63
C TYR A 204 -6.07 -0.18 -14.14
N ALA A 205 -6.39 -1.20 -14.92
CA ALA A 205 -6.49 -1.05 -16.36
C ALA A 205 -7.93 -0.64 -16.71
N ALA A 206 -8.07 0.31 -17.63
CA ALA A 206 -9.38 0.81 -18.02
C ALA A 206 -9.43 1.15 -19.51
N ILE A 207 -10.60 1.00 -20.11
CA ILE A 207 -10.87 1.34 -21.50
C ILE A 207 -11.73 2.58 -21.54
N SER A 208 -11.33 3.57 -22.34
CA SER A 208 -12.16 4.73 -22.70
C SER A 208 -12.75 4.53 -24.09
N ASN A 209 -14.06 4.77 -24.23
CA ASN A 209 -14.73 4.81 -25.51
C ASN A 209 -14.65 6.19 -26.19
N ASN A 210 -14.03 7.18 -25.52
CA ASN A 210 -13.87 8.53 -25.99
C ASN A 210 -12.40 8.94 -25.97
N GLU A 211 -11.90 9.54 -27.06
CA GLU A 211 -10.54 10.06 -27.17
C GLU A 211 -10.41 11.53 -26.72
N THR A 212 -11.55 12.23 -26.57
CA THR A 212 -11.56 13.66 -26.26
C THR A 212 -11.33 13.89 -24.78
N VAL A 213 -10.14 14.34 -24.42
CA VAL A 213 -9.73 14.66 -23.05
C VAL A 213 -10.05 16.11 -22.73
N LYS A 214 -10.58 16.34 -21.52
CA LYS A 214 -10.78 17.69 -20.95
C LYS A 214 -9.97 17.75 -19.65
N ILE A 215 -8.81 18.37 -19.73
CA ILE A 215 -7.91 18.49 -18.58
C ILE A 215 -8.46 19.48 -17.54
N GLN A 216 -8.20 19.18 -16.27
CA GLN A 216 -8.37 20.12 -15.16
C GLN A 216 -7.11 20.99 -15.06
N GLU A 217 -7.16 22.19 -15.60
CA GLU A 217 -5.99 23.10 -15.75
C GLU A 217 -5.30 23.48 -14.43
N SER A 218 -5.96 23.28 -13.28
CA SER A 218 -5.37 23.51 -11.95
C SER A 218 -4.34 22.44 -11.56
N GLU A 219 -4.42 21.24 -12.11
CA GLU A 219 -3.60 20.07 -11.72
C GLU A 219 -2.86 19.45 -12.91
N VAL A 220 -3.46 19.49 -14.10
CA VAL A 220 -2.92 18.89 -15.31
C VAL A 220 -2.51 19.97 -16.30
N ASN A 221 -1.26 19.96 -16.73
CA ASN A 221 -0.72 20.95 -17.68
C ASN A 221 -0.95 20.55 -19.14
N ASP A 222 -0.93 19.23 -19.44
CA ASP A 222 -1.00 18.70 -20.80
C ASP A 222 -1.35 17.21 -20.76
N TYR A 223 -1.72 16.62 -21.91
CA TYR A 223 -1.95 15.19 -22.06
C TYR A 223 -1.45 14.66 -23.40
N ALA A 224 -1.22 13.37 -23.46
CA ALA A 224 -0.83 12.68 -24.70
C ALA A 224 -1.37 11.25 -24.74
N TRP A 225 -1.84 10.85 -25.94
CA TRP A 225 -2.10 9.45 -26.26
C TRP A 225 -0.84 8.81 -26.83
N CYS A 226 -0.21 7.93 -26.07
CA CYS A 226 1.08 7.33 -26.36
C CYS A 226 0.94 5.89 -26.86
N ASP A 227 1.83 5.48 -27.77
CA ASP A 227 1.93 4.10 -28.23
C ASP A 227 2.56 3.21 -27.14
N PHE A 228 2.12 1.95 -27.06
CA PHE A 228 2.82 0.94 -26.27
C PHE A 228 4.14 0.61 -26.95
N LYS A 229 5.23 0.65 -26.17
CA LYS A 229 6.57 0.26 -26.63
C LYS A 229 6.93 -1.12 -26.14
#